data_b7eb5501f2faa83d2be4d069acb077bf
#
_entry.id   b7eb5501f2faa83d2be4d069acb077bf
#
_cell.length_a   1.000
_cell.length_b   1.000
_cell.length_c   1.000
_cell.angle_alpha   90.00
_cell.angle_beta   90.00
_cell.angle_gamma   90.00
#
_symmetry.space_group_name_H-M   'P 1'
#
loop_
_entity.id
_entity.type
_entity.pdbx_description
1 polymer ?
#
loop_
_entity_poly.entity_id
_entity_poly.type
_entity_poly.pdbx_seq_one_letter_code
_entity_poly.pdbx_strand_id
1 'polypeptide(L)'
;MTRPRNWLTAALTRLVAGIAIVVPAALLLGASPAAAHPMPHSVVELDVYQASVSARLELPADDFSQASGIDLSDTTQATLSGKAKAIRTYLAKHIHPATTQGNAWQVSIGSLSLSSTEQTSTGPYRELVAEAVLTPPAGTDVRHFTFDYDVIVHQVITHTALVTVRQDWAAGQIEDEGTTQVGTIRVDTRTMTVPALKVDLGEGGAWRGFLAMVKLGGDHILTGTDHLLFLLILLLPAPLAATGGRWSGLVGARPALLRIGRITLAFTAGHSVALAATALGRLDIPDWPVEAFIAASILVGAIHAIRPLFPGKEALVAGVFGLGHGMAFSFVLAEMHLSTGQLVTSLLGFNLGIELVQLLLVCLALPSLLVLARLRVQPTLRLAGALLTATAAIGWLADRLGLPNPVARAADSAGSHTTAILAALTVTALAATAWTLTTRRHARPGPVEPPATKRPEREGRHAATTCEPYDRDQPADTADSVAT
;
A
#
# COMPACT_ATOMS: atom_id res chain seq x y z
N MET A 1 39.47 -12.11 81.22
CA MET A 1 38.43 -12.96 80.56
C MET A 1 38.19 -12.48 79.20
N THR A 2 38.87 -13.04 78.20
CA THR A 2 38.74 -12.70 76.77
C THR A 2 37.70 -13.63 76.10
N ARG A 3 36.62 -13.07 75.58
CA ARG A 3 35.61 -13.82 74.81
C ARG A 3 36.22 -14.33 73.48
N PRO A 4 36.07 -15.62 73.12
CA PRO A 4 36.52 -16.11 71.84
C PRO A 4 35.63 -15.46 70.69
N ARG A 5 36.26 -14.86 69.74
CA ARG A 5 35.65 -14.22 68.57
C ARG A 5 35.11 -15.32 67.68
N ASN A 6 33.77 -15.30 67.45
CA ASN A 6 33.03 -16.23 66.60
C ASN A 6 33.35 -15.99 65.09
N TRP A 7 34.61 -15.92 64.71
CA TRP A 7 35.00 -15.73 63.30
C TRP A 7 34.73 -16.97 62.42
N LEU A 8 34.79 -18.16 63.05
CA LEU A 8 34.49 -19.42 62.34
C LEU A 8 33.04 -19.54 61.97
N THR A 9 32.09 -19.10 62.79
CA THR A 9 30.67 -19.10 62.45
C THR A 9 30.36 -18.09 61.39
N ALA A 10 30.96 -16.91 61.42
CA ALA A 10 30.78 -15.88 60.35
C ALA A 10 31.41 -16.33 59.04
N ALA A 11 32.51 -17.05 59.02
CA ALA A 11 33.13 -17.60 57.83
C ALA A 11 32.27 -18.73 57.20
N LEU A 12 31.74 -19.62 58.07
CA LEU A 12 30.86 -20.71 57.62
C LEU A 12 29.54 -20.19 57.02
N THR A 13 28.95 -19.18 57.67
CA THR A 13 27.70 -18.55 57.12
C THR A 13 27.91 -17.88 55.77
N ARG A 14 29.07 -17.23 55.58
CA ARG A 14 29.41 -16.63 54.26
C ARG A 14 29.69 -17.68 53.19
N LEU A 15 30.32 -18.80 53.55
CA LEU A 15 30.58 -19.91 52.62
C LEU A 15 29.27 -20.59 52.20
N VAL A 16 28.36 -20.86 53.15
CA VAL A 16 27.06 -21.46 52.87
C VAL A 16 26.18 -20.50 52.02
N ALA A 17 26.20 -19.21 52.34
CA ALA A 17 25.47 -18.21 51.52
C ALA A 17 26.06 -18.09 50.13
N GLY A 18 27.38 -18.16 49.97
CA GLY A 18 28.04 -18.17 48.67
C GLY A 18 27.66 -19.40 47.82
N ILE A 19 27.66 -20.59 48.40
CA ILE A 19 27.27 -21.84 47.76
C ILE A 19 25.77 -21.81 47.40
N ALA A 20 24.92 -21.27 48.27
CA ALA A 20 23.47 -21.14 48.03
C ALA A 20 23.11 -20.18 46.87
N ILE A 21 24.01 -19.27 46.50
CA ILE A 21 23.82 -18.35 45.36
C ILE A 21 24.50 -18.90 44.10
N VAL A 22 25.70 -19.48 44.23
CA VAL A 22 26.50 -19.93 43.07
C VAL A 22 25.93 -21.21 42.43
N VAL A 23 25.41 -22.15 43.24
CA VAL A 23 24.84 -23.41 42.73
C VAL A 23 23.57 -23.21 41.95
N PRO A 24 22.57 -22.41 42.38
CA PRO A 24 21.42 -22.11 41.52
C PRO A 24 21.79 -21.29 40.27
N ALA A 25 22.75 -20.35 40.38
CA ALA A 25 23.22 -19.58 39.24
C ALA A 25 23.95 -20.45 38.22
N ALA A 26 24.76 -21.43 38.67
CA ALA A 26 25.41 -22.38 37.78
C ALA A 26 24.41 -23.37 37.13
N LEU A 27 23.38 -23.78 37.87
CA LEU A 27 22.29 -24.60 37.31
C LEU A 27 21.41 -23.85 36.31
N LEU A 28 21.24 -22.53 36.49
CA LEU A 28 20.54 -21.69 35.53
C LEU A 28 21.37 -21.37 34.27
N LEU A 29 22.69 -21.33 34.40
CA LEU A 29 23.61 -21.12 33.28
C LEU A 29 23.93 -22.41 32.50
N GLY A 30 23.70 -23.59 33.09
CA GLY A 30 23.93 -24.89 32.46
C GLY A 30 22.71 -25.52 31.77
N ALA A 31 21.54 -24.97 31.96
CA ALA A 31 20.36 -25.36 31.18
C ALA A 31 20.39 -24.63 29.81
N SER A 32 21.20 -25.13 28.89
CA SER A 32 20.84 -24.93 27.45
C SER A 32 19.41 -25.41 27.33
N PRO A 33 18.46 -24.58 26.84
CA PRO A 33 17.17 -25.12 26.49
C PRO A 33 17.46 -26.26 25.53
N ALA A 34 17.03 -27.49 25.87
CA ALA A 34 16.89 -28.54 24.86
C ALA A 34 15.89 -27.97 23.87
N ALA A 35 16.40 -27.39 22.81
CA ALA A 35 15.59 -27.04 21.66
C ALA A 35 15.10 -28.39 21.11
N ALA A 36 13.91 -28.81 21.52
CA ALA A 36 13.14 -29.72 20.71
C ALA A 36 12.96 -28.93 19.40
N HIS A 37 13.78 -29.27 18.39
CA HIS A 37 13.57 -28.69 17.06
C HIS A 37 12.13 -29.05 16.69
N PRO A 38 11.19 -28.10 16.57
CA PRO A 38 9.89 -28.39 16.01
C PRO A 38 10.18 -28.99 14.63
N MET A 39 9.59 -30.14 14.35
CA MET A 39 9.76 -30.76 13.04
C MET A 39 9.14 -29.83 12.01
N PRO A 40 9.78 -29.62 10.86
CA PRO A 40 9.19 -28.80 9.81
C PRO A 40 7.83 -29.40 9.42
N HIS A 41 6.86 -28.56 9.19
CA HIS A 41 5.53 -28.95 8.74
C HIS A 41 5.34 -28.57 7.27
N SER A 42 4.46 -29.28 6.57
CA SER A 42 4.04 -28.88 5.23
C SER A 42 3.08 -27.71 5.32
N VAL A 43 3.14 -26.80 4.34
CA VAL A 43 2.16 -25.74 4.14
C VAL A 43 1.44 -26.00 2.82
N VAL A 44 0.12 -25.90 2.83
CA VAL A 44 -0.75 -25.95 1.66
C VAL A 44 -1.47 -24.61 1.57
N GLU A 45 -1.01 -23.77 0.67
CA GLU A 45 -1.61 -22.46 0.42
C GLU A 45 -2.63 -22.57 -0.72
N LEU A 46 -3.86 -22.17 -0.44
CA LEU A 46 -4.96 -22.22 -1.38
C LEU A 46 -5.22 -20.85 -1.99
N ASP A 47 -5.27 -20.80 -3.32
CA ASP A 47 -5.77 -19.66 -4.09
C ASP A 47 -7.11 -20.05 -4.70
N VAL A 48 -8.16 -19.33 -4.32
CA VAL A 48 -9.53 -19.66 -4.70
C VAL A 48 -9.94 -18.81 -5.91
N TYR A 49 -10.11 -19.49 -7.03
CA TYR A 49 -10.61 -18.88 -8.27
C TYR A 49 -12.08 -19.19 -8.47
N GLN A 50 -12.68 -18.61 -9.53
CA GLN A 50 -14.11 -18.78 -9.80
C GLN A 50 -14.50 -20.24 -10.12
N ALA A 51 -13.62 -21.01 -10.78
CA ALA A 51 -13.92 -22.34 -11.27
C ALA A 51 -12.90 -23.42 -10.82
N SER A 52 -11.92 -23.08 -10.02
CA SER A 52 -10.87 -23.97 -9.55
C SER A 52 -10.22 -23.43 -8.28
N VAL A 53 -9.46 -24.27 -7.60
CA VAL A 53 -8.58 -23.90 -6.50
C VAL A 53 -7.16 -24.29 -6.89
N SER A 54 -6.20 -23.36 -6.85
CA SER A 54 -4.79 -23.69 -6.91
C SER A 54 -4.29 -23.98 -5.50
N ALA A 55 -3.45 -25.00 -5.35
CA ALA A 55 -2.82 -25.35 -4.10
C ALA A 55 -1.30 -25.32 -4.30
N ARG A 56 -0.63 -24.38 -3.65
CA ARG A 56 0.82 -24.34 -3.53
C ARG A 56 1.22 -25.19 -2.33
N LEU A 57 1.99 -26.24 -2.60
CA LEU A 57 2.45 -27.21 -1.60
C LEU A 57 3.91 -26.90 -1.26
N GLU A 58 4.20 -26.60 -0.01
CA GLU A 58 5.55 -26.44 0.51
C GLU A 58 5.85 -27.62 1.42
N LEU A 59 6.71 -28.52 0.94
CA LEU A 59 6.94 -29.84 1.50
C LEU A 59 8.39 -29.96 1.95
N PRO A 60 8.69 -30.19 3.26
CA PRO A 60 10.04 -30.47 3.71
C PRO A 60 10.65 -31.64 2.93
N ALA A 61 11.81 -31.39 2.28
CA ALA A 61 12.38 -32.34 1.31
C ALA A 61 12.79 -33.68 1.95
N ASP A 62 13.22 -33.65 3.21
CA ASP A 62 13.63 -34.87 3.93
C ASP A 62 12.41 -35.72 4.27
N ASP A 63 11.35 -35.12 4.83
CA ASP A 63 10.10 -35.83 5.15
C ASP A 63 9.42 -36.36 3.87
N PHE A 64 9.45 -35.55 2.80
CA PHE A 64 8.95 -35.98 1.49
C PHE A 64 9.74 -37.16 0.96
N SER A 65 11.08 -37.15 1.08
CA SER A 65 11.93 -38.28 0.63
C SER A 65 11.64 -39.53 1.44
N GLN A 66 11.46 -39.40 2.75
CA GLN A 66 11.12 -40.55 3.62
C GLN A 66 9.74 -41.11 3.28
N ALA A 67 8.74 -40.26 3.03
CA ALA A 67 7.37 -40.72 2.77
C ALA A 67 7.17 -41.30 1.35
N SER A 68 7.80 -40.70 0.36
CA SER A 68 7.63 -41.05 -1.05
C SER A 68 8.59 -42.12 -1.56
N GLY A 69 9.72 -42.32 -0.87
CA GLY A 69 10.84 -43.13 -1.36
C GLY A 69 11.63 -42.43 -2.49
N ILE A 70 11.35 -41.19 -2.82
CA ILE A 70 12.03 -40.41 -3.84
C ILE A 70 13.07 -39.52 -3.15
N ASP A 71 14.33 -39.96 -3.15
CA ASP A 71 15.40 -39.23 -2.49
C ASP A 71 15.64 -37.85 -3.11
N LEU A 72 15.52 -36.78 -2.31
CA LEU A 72 15.78 -35.39 -2.70
C LEU A 72 17.05 -34.80 -2.07
N SER A 73 17.81 -35.58 -1.25
CA SER A 73 18.96 -35.07 -0.50
C SER A 73 20.01 -34.38 -1.38
N ASP A 74 20.39 -35.03 -2.49
CA ASP A 74 21.37 -34.53 -3.45
C ASP A 74 20.73 -33.92 -4.71
N THR A 75 19.39 -33.69 -4.69
CA THR A 75 18.68 -33.15 -5.83
C THR A 75 18.87 -31.62 -5.92
N THR A 76 19.31 -31.14 -7.06
CA THR A 76 19.38 -29.72 -7.41
C THR A 76 18.20 -29.35 -8.31
N GLN A 77 17.93 -28.05 -8.50
CA GLN A 77 16.90 -27.60 -9.43
C GLN A 77 17.12 -28.18 -10.85
N ALA A 78 18.37 -28.31 -11.29
CA ALA A 78 18.70 -28.85 -12.59
C ALA A 78 18.38 -30.36 -12.71
N THR A 79 18.54 -31.15 -11.63
CA THR A 79 18.32 -32.60 -11.61
C THR A 79 16.89 -32.98 -11.22
N LEU A 80 16.10 -32.03 -10.73
CA LEU A 80 14.71 -32.25 -10.32
C LEU A 80 13.83 -32.75 -11.48
N SER A 81 14.10 -32.31 -12.71
CA SER A 81 13.37 -32.72 -13.92
C SER A 81 13.35 -34.24 -14.14
N GLY A 82 14.46 -34.93 -13.79
CA GLY A 82 14.55 -36.37 -13.84
C GLY A 82 13.62 -37.11 -12.88
N LYS A 83 13.26 -36.50 -11.77
CA LYS A 83 12.37 -37.04 -10.73
C LYS A 83 10.93 -36.53 -10.84
N ALA A 84 10.68 -35.54 -11.70
CA ALA A 84 9.40 -34.80 -11.77
C ALA A 84 8.20 -35.72 -12.06
N LYS A 85 8.34 -36.73 -12.91
CA LYS A 85 7.25 -37.68 -13.19
C LYS A 85 6.87 -38.49 -11.95
N ALA A 86 7.85 -38.99 -11.21
CA ALA A 86 7.62 -39.79 -10.00
C ALA A 86 6.96 -38.92 -8.92
N ILE A 87 7.46 -37.68 -8.72
CA ILE A 87 6.91 -36.72 -7.76
C ILE A 87 5.45 -36.40 -8.10
N ARG A 88 5.13 -36.06 -9.36
CA ARG A 88 3.75 -35.77 -9.77
C ARG A 88 2.82 -36.96 -9.57
N THR A 89 3.30 -38.19 -9.87
CA THR A 89 2.50 -39.40 -9.66
C THR A 89 2.22 -39.64 -8.19
N TYR A 90 3.22 -39.42 -7.31
CA TYR A 90 3.04 -39.54 -5.88
C TYR A 90 2.04 -38.50 -5.36
N LEU A 91 2.23 -37.24 -5.70
CA LEU A 91 1.31 -36.14 -5.25
C LEU A 91 -0.13 -36.39 -5.73
N ALA A 92 -0.31 -36.76 -6.99
CA ALA A 92 -1.64 -37.05 -7.54
C ALA A 92 -2.33 -38.23 -6.85
N LYS A 93 -1.55 -39.16 -6.26
CA LYS A 93 -2.06 -40.32 -5.52
C LYS A 93 -2.47 -39.96 -4.08
N HIS A 94 -2.03 -38.86 -3.57
CA HIS A 94 -2.20 -38.46 -2.17
C HIS A 94 -3.00 -37.15 -1.98
N ILE A 95 -3.64 -36.65 -3.05
CA ILE A 95 -4.43 -35.42 -3.04
C ILE A 95 -5.78 -35.70 -3.70
N HIS A 96 -6.84 -35.78 -2.91
CA HIS A 96 -8.18 -36.17 -3.36
C HIS A 96 -9.25 -35.19 -2.87
N PRO A 97 -9.34 -33.99 -3.46
CA PRO A 97 -10.45 -33.08 -3.15
C PRO A 97 -11.75 -33.65 -3.72
N ALA A 98 -12.84 -33.46 -2.97
CA ALA A 98 -14.17 -33.88 -3.38
C ALA A 98 -15.21 -32.84 -2.94
N THR A 99 -16.34 -32.81 -3.65
CA THR A 99 -17.50 -32.02 -3.21
C THR A 99 -18.01 -32.51 -1.86
N THR A 100 -18.80 -31.73 -1.18
CA THR A 100 -19.48 -32.16 0.06
C THR A 100 -20.39 -33.35 -0.14
N GLN A 101 -20.77 -33.65 -1.40
CA GLN A 101 -21.57 -34.82 -1.81
C GLN A 101 -20.71 -36.04 -2.19
N GLY A 102 -19.37 -35.90 -2.17
CA GLY A 102 -18.43 -36.99 -2.47
C GLY A 102 -18.01 -37.11 -3.93
N ASN A 103 -18.39 -36.17 -4.81
CA ASN A 103 -17.90 -36.19 -6.21
C ASN A 103 -16.44 -35.72 -6.25
N ALA A 104 -15.57 -36.58 -6.79
CA ALA A 104 -14.15 -36.28 -6.87
C ALA A 104 -13.84 -35.10 -7.82
N TRP A 105 -12.87 -34.30 -7.45
CA TRP A 105 -12.32 -33.25 -8.29
C TRP A 105 -11.16 -33.76 -9.12
N GLN A 106 -10.89 -33.14 -10.23
CA GLN A 106 -9.71 -33.42 -11.03
C GLN A 106 -8.49 -32.70 -10.42
N VAL A 107 -7.38 -33.44 -10.25
CA VAL A 107 -6.11 -32.91 -9.74
C VAL A 107 -5.07 -32.93 -10.83
N SER A 108 -4.44 -31.80 -11.09
CA SER A 108 -3.32 -31.64 -12.03
C SER A 108 -2.11 -31.04 -11.32
N ILE A 109 -0.99 -31.76 -11.31
CA ILE A 109 0.26 -31.29 -10.69
C ILE A 109 1.11 -30.57 -11.74
N GLY A 110 1.38 -29.30 -11.51
CA GLY A 110 2.07 -28.37 -12.41
C GLY A 110 3.58 -28.27 -12.18
N SER A 111 4.03 -27.06 -11.90
CA SER A 111 5.44 -26.73 -11.66
C SER A 111 5.99 -27.40 -10.41
N LEU A 112 7.28 -27.72 -10.44
CA LEU A 112 8.04 -28.24 -9.30
C LEU A 112 9.33 -27.43 -9.17
N SER A 113 9.64 -27.01 -7.95
CA SER A 113 10.89 -26.33 -7.65
C SER A 113 11.43 -26.73 -6.29
N LEU A 114 12.71 -26.49 -6.07
CA LEU A 114 13.36 -26.67 -4.78
C LEU A 114 13.71 -25.30 -4.24
N SER A 115 13.30 -25.04 -3.02
CA SER A 115 13.61 -23.84 -2.26
C SER A 115 14.43 -24.18 -1.03
N SER A 116 15.17 -23.20 -0.52
CA SER A 116 15.78 -23.26 0.80
C SER A 116 15.12 -22.17 1.62
N THR A 117 14.52 -22.58 2.71
CA THR A 117 13.80 -21.67 3.61
C THR A 117 14.40 -21.76 5.01
N GLU A 118 14.17 -20.76 5.83
CA GLU A 118 14.61 -20.71 7.20
C GLU A 118 13.43 -20.37 8.10
N GLN A 119 13.09 -21.28 9.00
CA GLN A 119 12.11 -20.99 10.03
C GLN A 119 12.85 -20.74 11.37
N THR A 120 12.41 -19.75 12.10
CA THR A 120 13.01 -19.35 13.38
C THR A 120 13.13 -20.51 14.39
N SER A 121 12.26 -21.51 14.26
CA SER A 121 12.19 -22.65 15.17
C SER A 121 12.98 -23.89 14.71
N THR A 122 13.23 -24.03 13.39
CA THR A 122 13.85 -25.25 12.81
C THR A 122 15.23 -24.99 12.21
N GLY A 123 15.60 -23.73 12.01
CA GLY A 123 16.77 -23.35 11.21
C GLY A 123 16.56 -23.58 9.72
N PRO A 124 17.61 -23.43 8.90
CA PRO A 124 17.50 -23.58 7.46
C PRO A 124 17.21 -25.03 7.06
N TYR A 125 16.23 -25.25 6.19
CA TYR A 125 15.90 -26.54 5.59
C TYR A 125 15.54 -26.39 4.13
N ARG A 126 15.54 -27.51 3.41
CA ARG A 126 15.13 -27.54 2.00
C ARG A 126 13.68 -27.98 1.88
N GLU A 127 12.98 -27.41 0.94
CA GLU A 127 11.60 -27.76 0.64
C GLU A 127 11.39 -28.03 -0.85
N LEU A 128 10.50 -28.94 -1.15
CA LEU A 128 9.93 -29.15 -2.48
C LEU A 128 8.67 -28.28 -2.57
N VAL A 129 8.68 -27.34 -3.48
CA VAL A 129 7.50 -26.53 -3.81
C VAL A 129 6.83 -27.13 -5.05
N ALA A 130 5.53 -27.44 -4.94
CA ALA A 130 4.73 -28.00 -6.02
C ALA A 130 3.41 -27.24 -6.17
N GLU A 131 3.03 -26.95 -7.41
CA GLU A 131 1.74 -26.34 -7.73
C GLU A 131 0.74 -27.43 -8.13
N ALA A 132 -0.44 -27.42 -7.55
CA ALA A 132 -1.53 -28.32 -7.90
C ALA A 132 -2.80 -27.53 -8.24
N VAL A 133 -3.43 -27.84 -9.35
CA VAL A 133 -4.72 -27.27 -9.74
C VAL A 133 -5.82 -28.28 -9.45
N LEU A 134 -6.77 -27.88 -8.61
CA LEU A 134 -7.90 -28.66 -8.16
C LEU A 134 -9.15 -28.14 -8.90
N THR A 135 -9.69 -28.95 -9.80
CA THR A 135 -10.83 -28.56 -10.65
C THR A 135 -12.07 -29.36 -10.28
N PRO A 136 -13.12 -28.74 -9.75
CA PRO A 136 -14.37 -29.41 -9.43
C PRO A 136 -15.15 -29.79 -10.70
N PRO A 137 -16.13 -30.70 -10.61
CA PRO A 137 -17.10 -30.91 -11.68
C PRO A 137 -17.83 -29.60 -12.05
N ALA A 138 -18.19 -29.44 -13.31
CA ALA A 138 -18.83 -28.25 -13.83
C ALA A 138 -20.10 -27.88 -13.02
N GLY A 139 -20.23 -26.60 -12.67
CA GLY A 139 -21.38 -26.10 -11.91
C GLY A 139 -21.33 -26.36 -10.40
N THR A 140 -20.19 -26.85 -9.88
CA THR A 140 -20.01 -27.10 -8.44
C THR A 140 -19.35 -25.89 -7.75
N ASP A 141 -19.68 -25.69 -6.50
CA ASP A 141 -19.09 -24.65 -5.66
C ASP A 141 -17.63 -24.99 -5.31
N VAL A 142 -16.75 -24.03 -5.47
CA VAL A 142 -15.31 -24.15 -5.15
C VAL A 142 -15.00 -23.79 -3.69
N ARG A 143 -15.99 -23.28 -2.95
CA ARG A 143 -15.78 -22.73 -1.60
C ARG A 143 -16.07 -23.73 -0.48
N HIS A 144 -16.84 -24.78 -0.77
CA HIS A 144 -17.21 -25.79 0.18
C HIS A 144 -16.86 -27.18 -0.36
N PHE A 145 -15.78 -27.76 0.14
CA PHE A 145 -15.31 -29.07 -0.33
C PHE A 145 -14.61 -29.85 0.80
N THR A 146 -14.44 -31.13 0.59
CA THR A 146 -13.64 -31.99 1.45
C THR A 146 -12.28 -32.18 0.81
N PHE A 147 -11.24 -31.90 1.57
CA PHE A 147 -9.85 -32.05 1.14
C PHE A 147 -9.22 -33.26 1.82
N ASP A 148 -9.27 -34.40 1.15
CA ASP A 148 -8.58 -35.60 1.55
C ASP A 148 -7.14 -35.51 1.03
N TYR A 149 -6.22 -35.35 1.96
CA TYR A 149 -4.81 -35.08 1.70
C TYR A 149 -3.98 -35.81 2.74
N ASP A 150 -3.13 -36.71 2.29
CA ASP A 150 -2.27 -37.48 3.17
C ASP A 150 -0.79 -37.46 2.75
N VAL A 151 -0.40 -36.53 1.89
CA VAL A 151 0.99 -36.32 1.46
C VAL A 151 1.90 -36.22 2.68
N ILE A 152 2.94 -37.05 2.72
CA ILE A 152 3.86 -37.22 3.86
C ILE A 152 3.18 -37.82 5.10
N VAL A 153 2.02 -37.30 5.49
CA VAL A 153 1.32 -37.64 6.74
C VAL A 153 1.02 -39.14 6.87
N HIS A 154 0.75 -39.83 5.75
CA HIS A 154 0.44 -41.28 5.74
C HIS A 154 1.62 -42.18 6.16
N GLN A 155 2.86 -41.69 6.07
CA GLN A 155 4.07 -42.42 6.47
C GLN A 155 4.74 -41.82 7.69
N VAL A 156 4.72 -40.50 7.83
CA VAL A 156 5.38 -39.78 8.92
C VAL A 156 4.30 -39.31 9.90
N ILE A 157 4.02 -40.16 10.91
CA ILE A 157 2.90 -39.96 11.87
C ILE A 157 2.97 -38.63 12.63
N THR A 158 4.18 -38.11 12.88
CA THR A 158 4.40 -36.84 13.56
C THR A 158 4.27 -35.63 12.63
N HIS A 159 4.20 -35.86 11.33
CA HIS A 159 4.10 -34.78 10.34
C HIS A 159 2.72 -34.13 10.36
N THR A 160 2.71 -32.83 10.12
CA THR A 160 1.51 -32.00 10.08
C THR A 160 1.50 -31.17 8.81
N ALA A 161 0.35 -31.07 8.15
CA ALA A 161 0.16 -30.15 7.05
C ALA A 161 -0.79 -29.04 7.48
N LEU A 162 -0.33 -27.79 7.37
CA LEU A 162 -1.09 -26.57 7.65
C LEU A 162 -1.76 -26.14 6.35
N VAL A 163 -3.08 -26.01 6.36
CA VAL A 163 -3.85 -25.54 5.20
C VAL A 163 -4.29 -24.11 5.44
N THR A 164 -3.89 -23.22 4.54
CA THR A 164 -4.17 -21.78 4.58
C THR A 164 -4.79 -21.32 3.27
N VAL A 165 -5.55 -20.23 3.31
CA VAL A 165 -5.94 -19.48 2.11
C VAL A 165 -5.03 -18.28 1.98
N ARG A 166 -4.37 -18.16 0.84
CA ARG A 166 -3.53 -17.03 0.46
C ARG A 166 -4.34 -16.00 -0.30
N GLN A 167 -5.15 -16.46 -1.25
CA GLN A 167 -5.95 -15.60 -2.11
C GLN A 167 -7.39 -16.10 -2.24
N ASP A 168 -8.35 -15.21 -1.98
CA ASP A 168 -9.78 -15.41 -2.22
C ASP A 168 -10.46 -14.07 -2.49
N TRP A 169 -10.53 -13.71 -3.76
CA TRP A 169 -11.14 -12.45 -4.17
C TRP A 169 -12.59 -12.30 -3.67
N ALA A 170 -13.36 -13.37 -3.70
CA ALA A 170 -14.77 -13.32 -3.30
C ALA A 170 -14.96 -13.17 -1.78
N ALA A 171 -13.97 -13.56 -0.98
CA ALA A 171 -13.92 -13.27 0.46
C ALA A 171 -13.32 -11.89 0.76
N GLY A 172 -12.68 -11.27 -0.23
CA GLY A 172 -11.94 -10.02 -0.07
C GLY A 172 -10.52 -10.22 0.43
N GLN A 173 -9.98 -11.44 0.36
CA GLN A 173 -8.61 -11.76 0.72
C GLN A 173 -7.72 -11.70 -0.52
N ILE A 174 -6.71 -10.84 -0.48
CA ILE A 174 -5.74 -10.61 -1.55
C ILE A 174 -4.36 -10.94 -1.00
N GLU A 175 -3.47 -11.41 -1.86
CA GLU A 175 -2.19 -12.05 -1.54
C GLU A 175 -1.32 -11.32 -0.50
N ASP A 176 -1.30 -9.99 -0.49
CA ASP A 176 -0.45 -9.20 0.40
C ASP A 176 -0.98 -9.04 1.83
N GLU A 177 -2.17 -9.55 2.16
CA GLU A 177 -2.79 -9.36 3.47
C GLU A 177 -2.47 -10.47 4.49
N GLY A 178 -1.66 -11.44 4.11
CA GLY A 178 -1.33 -12.61 4.92
C GLY A 178 -2.29 -13.78 4.69
N THR A 179 -1.92 -14.96 5.17
CA THR A 179 -2.67 -16.19 4.98
C THR A 179 -3.68 -16.40 6.11
N THR A 180 -4.88 -16.87 5.76
CA THR A 180 -5.91 -17.27 6.74
C THR A 180 -5.90 -18.79 6.91
N GLN A 181 -5.65 -19.28 8.12
CA GLN A 181 -5.65 -20.71 8.41
C GLN A 181 -7.05 -21.29 8.29
N VAL A 182 -7.21 -22.30 7.44
CA VAL A 182 -8.44 -23.07 7.25
C VAL A 182 -8.46 -24.29 8.16
N GLY A 183 -7.30 -24.95 8.33
CA GLY A 183 -7.22 -26.14 9.16
C GLY A 183 -5.85 -26.76 9.19
N THR A 184 -5.77 -27.90 9.87
CA THR A 184 -4.54 -28.68 10.02
C THR A 184 -4.85 -30.14 9.77
N ILE A 185 -4.05 -30.78 8.93
CA ILE A 185 -4.15 -32.20 8.61
C ILE A 185 -3.05 -32.95 9.36
N ARG A 186 -3.43 -33.95 10.10
CA ARG A 186 -2.53 -34.82 10.88
C ARG A 186 -3.16 -36.17 11.11
N VAL A 187 -2.37 -37.16 11.53
CA VAL A 187 -2.90 -38.47 11.93
C VAL A 187 -3.74 -38.33 13.20
N ASP A 188 -4.95 -38.89 13.20
CA ASP A 188 -5.71 -39.13 14.44
C ASP A 188 -5.09 -40.37 15.13
N THR A 189 -4.42 -40.14 16.25
CA THR A 189 -3.70 -41.18 16.98
C THR A 189 -4.61 -42.25 17.61
N ARG A 190 -5.93 -41.99 17.69
CA ARG A 190 -6.91 -42.97 18.20
C ARG A 190 -7.36 -43.95 17.12
N THR A 191 -7.56 -43.47 15.90
CA THR A 191 -8.04 -44.27 14.76
C THR A 191 -6.93 -44.67 13.83
N MET A 192 -5.73 -44.07 13.97
CA MET A 192 -4.59 -44.26 13.08
C MET A 192 -4.93 -43.94 11.60
N THR A 193 -5.84 -43.01 11.39
CA THR A 193 -6.24 -42.52 10.06
C THR A 193 -5.96 -41.05 9.91
N VAL A 194 -5.83 -40.56 8.69
CA VAL A 194 -5.76 -39.13 8.35
C VAL A 194 -7.17 -38.68 7.99
N PRO A 195 -7.85 -37.90 8.86
CA PRO A 195 -9.19 -37.44 8.53
C PRO A 195 -9.14 -36.37 7.43
N ALA A 196 -10.05 -36.47 6.46
CA ALA A 196 -10.18 -35.44 5.44
C ALA A 196 -10.60 -34.08 6.06
N LEU A 197 -9.96 -33.01 5.64
CA LEU A 197 -10.26 -31.65 6.08
C LEU A 197 -11.51 -31.14 5.37
N LYS A 198 -12.48 -30.65 6.13
CA LYS A 198 -13.62 -29.91 5.58
C LYS A 198 -13.21 -28.46 5.39
N VAL A 199 -13.16 -28.02 4.14
CA VAL A 199 -12.87 -26.64 3.75
C VAL A 199 -14.19 -25.92 3.58
N ASP A 200 -14.40 -24.90 4.41
CA ASP A 200 -15.54 -24.01 4.37
C ASP A 200 -15.04 -22.56 4.36
N LEU A 201 -15.09 -21.93 3.20
CA LEU A 201 -14.62 -20.56 2.99
C LEU A 201 -15.77 -19.54 3.11
N GLY A 202 -16.93 -20.00 3.57
CA GLY A 202 -18.12 -19.17 3.69
C GLY A 202 -18.64 -18.65 2.36
N GLU A 203 -19.65 -17.79 2.41
CA GLU A 203 -20.20 -17.19 1.21
C GLU A 203 -19.30 -16.08 0.68
N GLY A 204 -18.88 -16.19 -0.57
CA GLY A 204 -18.17 -15.13 -1.28
C GLY A 204 -19.12 -14.06 -1.82
N GLY A 205 -18.59 -12.93 -2.24
CA GLY A 205 -19.40 -11.88 -2.85
C GLY A 205 -18.59 -10.82 -3.60
N ALA A 206 -19.11 -10.36 -4.72
CA ALA A 206 -18.45 -9.32 -5.53
C ALA A 206 -18.20 -8.02 -4.75
N TRP A 207 -19.05 -7.71 -3.77
CA TRP A 207 -18.88 -6.52 -2.94
C TRP A 207 -17.65 -6.60 -2.01
N ARG A 208 -17.37 -7.78 -1.46
CA ARG A 208 -16.18 -8.00 -0.62
C ARG A 208 -14.91 -7.83 -1.45
N GLY A 209 -14.85 -8.47 -2.63
CA GLY A 209 -13.74 -8.31 -3.56
C GLY A 209 -13.57 -6.86 -4.00
N PHE A 210 -14.66 -6.15 -4.32
CA PHE A 210 -14.61 -4.72 -4.64
C PHE A 210 -13.99 -3.89 -3.51
N LEU A 211 -14.45 -4.08 -2.26
CA LEU A 211 -13.92 -3.33 -1.11
C LEU A 211 -12.44 -3.65 -0.83
N ALA A 212 -12.03 -4.91 -0.98
CA ALA A 212 -10.64 -5.30 -0.87
C ALA A 212 -9.78 -4.61 -1.93
N MET A 213 -10.28 -4.49 -3.16
CA MET A 213 -9.58 -3.76 -4.21
C MET A 213 -9.54 -2.25 -3.96
N VAL A 214 -10.58 -1.66 -3.35
CA VAL A 214 -10.54 -0.26 -2.89
C VAL A 214 -9.43 -0.07 -1.83
N LYS A 215 -9.36 -1.00 -0.87
CA LYS A 215 -8.31 -0.98 0.15
C LYS A 215 -6.93 -1.11 -0.49
N LEU A 216 -6.74 -2.11 -1.36
CA LEU A 216 -5.47 -2.34 -2.06
C LEU A 216 -5.02 -1.12 -2.86
N GLY A 217 -5.93 -0.46 -3.59
CA GLY A 217 -5.64 0.79 -4.31
C GLY A 217 -5.24 1.93 -3.38
N GLY A 218 -5.86 2.01 -2.21
CA GLY A 218 -5.50 2.97 -1.16
C GLY A 218 -4.11 2.69 -0.59
N ASP A 219 -3.83 1.45 -0.23
CA ASP A 219 -2.55 1.00 0.33
C ASP A 219 -1.42 1.19 -0.70
N HIS A 220 -1.67 0.92 -1.98
CA HIS A 220 -0.72 1.16 -3.07
C HIS A 220 -0.21 2.61 -3.11
N ILE A 221 -1.08 3.60 -2.92
CA ILE A 221 -0.66 5.01 -2.84
C ILE A 221 0.06 5.31 -1.54
N LEU A 222 -0.37 4.74 -0.42
CA LEU A 222 0.20 5.02 0.89
C LEU A 222 1.59 4.40 1.08
N THR A 223 1.85 3.25 0.50
CA THR A 223 3.14 2.54 0.58
C THR A 223 4.08 2.92 -0.56
N GLY A 224 3.55 3.35 -1.71
CA GLY A 224 4.33 3.77 -2.86
C GLY A 224 5.00 5.13 -2.65
N THR A 225 6.29 5.15 -2.30
CA THR A 225 7.06 6.38 -2.09
C THR A 225 7.11 7.26 -3.35
N ASP A 226 7.13 6.65 -4.51
CA ASP A 226 7.08 7.29 -5.83
C ASP A 226 5.78 8.09 -6.02
N HIS A 227 4.63 7.52 -5.66
CA HIS A 227 3.32 8.19 -5.70
C HIS A 227 3.25 9.36 -4.72
N LEU A 228 3.76 9.18 -3.49
CA LEU A 228 3.78 10.22 -2.48
C LEU A 228 4.67 11.41 -2.89
N LEU A 229 5.86 11.13 -3.44
CA LEU A 229 6.75 12.18 -3.94
C LEU A 229 6.20 12.85 -5.19
N PHE A 230 5.59 12.08 -6.10
CA PHE A 230 4.91 12.64 -7.26
C PHE A 230 3.79 13.59 -6.85
N LEU A 231 2.93 13.18 -5.92
CA LEU A 231 1.86 14.03 -5.39
C LEU A 231 2.44 15.28 -4.70
N LEU A 232 3.51 15.15 -3.91
CA LEU A 232 4.17 16.25 -3.26
C LEU A 232 4.64 17.32 -4.26
N ILE A 233 5.33 16.91 -5.33
CA ILE A 233 5.83 17.87 -6.34
C ILE A 233 4.73 18.55 -7.13
N LEU A 234 3.57 17.91 -7.28
CA LEU A 234 2.39 18.53 -7.90
C LEU A 234 1.71 19.51 -6.96
N LEU A 235 1.68 19.23 -5.66
CA LEU A 235 1.06 20.08 -4.65
C LEU A 235 1.87 21.34 -4.36
N LEU A 236 3.20 21.26 -4.38
CA LEU A 236 4.08 22.39 -4.05
C LEU A 236 3.83 23.66 -4.90
N PRO A 237 3.69 23.60 -6.23
CA PRO A 237 3.36 24.76 -7.05
C PRO A 237 1.86 25.06 -7.16
N ALA A 238 0.98 24.19 -6.67
CA ALA A 238 -0.46 24.29 -6.88
C ALA A 238 -1.10 25.64 -6.43
N PRO A 239 -0.65 26.28 -5.33
CA PRO A 239 -1.14 27.59 -4.93
C PRO A 239 -0.64 28.75 -5.79
N LEU A 240 0.21 28.50 -6.79
CA LEU A 240 0.89 29.54 -7.57
C LEU A 240 0.38 29.63 -8.99
N ALA A 241 0.39 30.84 -9.56
CA ALA A 241 0.23 31.08 -10.99
C ALA A 241 1.57 30.97 -11.72
N ALA A 242 1.55 30.47 -12.95
CA ALA A 242 2.71 30.49 -13.84
C ALA A 242 2.65 31.72 -14.74
N THR A 243 3.65 32.62 -14.64
CA THR A 243 3.73 33.84 -15.46
C THR A 243 5.17 34.05 -15.92
N GLY A 244 5.38 34.26 -17.23
CA GLY A 244 6.71 34.49 -17.78
C GLY A 244 7.73 33.36 -17.51
N GLY A 245 7.29 32.10 -17.50
CA GLY A 245 8.13 30.93 -17.25
C GLY A 245 8.62 30.80 -15.79
N ARG A 246 7.94 31.46 -14.86
CA ARG A 246 8.22 31.41 -13.41
C ARG A 246 6.94 31.22 -12.61
N TRP A 247 7.05 30.58 -11.46
CA TRP A 247 5.98 30.51 -10.50
C TRP A 247 5.86 31.86 -9.78
N SER A 248 4.72 32.55 -9.92
CA SER A 248 4.48 33.88 -9.37
C SER A 248 3.02 34.05 -8.99
N GLY A 249 2.76 34.93 -8.00
CA GLY A 249 1.41 35.22 -7.54
C GLY A 249 0.73 34.02 -6.84
N LEU A 250 -0.29 34.33 -6.04
CA LEU A 250 -1.10 33.32 -5.37
C LEU A 250 -2.41 33.16 -6.12
N VAL A 251 -2.82 31.93 -6.36
CA VAL A 251 -4.18 31.60 -6.78
C VAL A 251 -5.05 31.31 -5.56
N GLY A 252 -6.38 31.51 -5.69
CA GLY A 252 -7.32 31.16 -4.62
C GLY A 252 -7.37 29.65 -4.37
N ALA A 253 -7.91 29.26 -3.21
CA ALA A 253 -8.03 27.84 -2.83
C ALA A 253 -8.85 27.02 -3.85
N ARG A 254 -9.97 27.58 -4.35
CA ARG A 254 -10.82 26.88 -5.33
C ARG A 254 -10.12 26.61 -6.67
N PRO A 255 -9.44 27.57 -7.32
CA PRO A 255 -8.64 27.28 -8.51
C PRO A 255 -7.52 26.28 -8.28
N ALA A 256 -6.81 26.35 -7.12
CA ALA A 256 -5.78 25.38 -6.75
C ALA A 256 -6.36 23.97 -6.64
N LEU A 257 -7.46 23.79 -5.91
CA LEU A 257 -8.13 22.50 -5.75
C LEU A 257 -8.61 21.91 -7.10
N LEU A 258 -9.23 22.73 -7.94
CA LEU A 258 -9.70 22.29 -9.26
C LEU A 258 -8.53 21.91 -10.18
N ARG A 259 -7.39 22.61 -10.08
CA ARG A 259 -6.19 22.26 -10.85
C ARG A 259 -5.62 20.93 -10.39
N ILE A 260 -5.46 20.73 -9.07
CA ILE A 260 -4.99 19.47 -8.51
C ILE A 260 -5.94 18.33 -8.90
N GLY A 261 -7.26 18.50 -8.69
CA GLY A 261 -8.24 17.48 -9.02
C GLY A 261 -8.22 17.06 -10.49
N ARG A 262 -7.97 18.01 -11.43
CA ARG A 262 -7.78 17.65 -12.84
C ARG A 262 -6.51 16.85 -13.09
N ILE A 263 -5.44 17.15 -12.36
CA ILE A 263 -4.14 16.49 -12.51
C ILE A 263 -4.23 15.07 -11.95
N THR A 264 -4.78 14.89 -10.72
CA THR A 264 -4.95 13.57 -10.10
C THR A 264 -5.89 12.70 -10.93
N LEU A 265 -7.04 13.23 -11.35
CA LEU A 265 -7.98 12.49 -12.19
C LEU A 265 -7.37 12.07 -13.54
N ALA A 266 -6.59 12.94 -14.19
CA ALA A 266 -5.91 12.60 -15.43
C ALA A 266 -4.84 11.53 -15.22
N PHE A 267 -4.08 11.61 -14.11
CA PHE A 267 -3.12 10.58 -13.70
C PHE A 267 -3.82 9.23 -13.49
N THR A 268 -4.89 9.20 -12.67
CA THR A 268 -5.68 7.99 -12.41
C THR A 268 -6.30 7.41 -13.68
N ALA A 269 -6.76 8.26 -14.59
CA ALA A 269 -7.28 7.80 -15.89
C ALA A 269 -6.18 7.15 -16.75
N GLY A 270 -4.98 7.75 -16.83
CA GLY A 270 -3.84 7.14 -17.52
C GLY A 270 -3.43 5.82 -16.88
N HIS A 271 -3.32 5.79 -15.55
CA HIS A 271 -3.02 4.59 -14.77
C HIS A 271 -4.03 3.46 -15.05
N SER A 272 -5.32 3.77 -15.03
CA SER A 272 -6.39 2.82 -15.30
C SER A 272 -6.31 2.22 -16.70
N VAL A 273 -6.01 3.03 -17.71
CA VAL A 273 -5.88 2.58 -19.10
C VAL A 273 -4.70 1.62 -19.25
N ALA A 274 -3.55 1.96 -18.66
CA ALA A 274 -2.36 1.10 -18.70
C ALA A 274 -2.61 -0.22 -17.98
N LEU A 275 -3.15 -0.15 -16.77
CA LEU A 275 -3.46 -1.32 -15.94
C LEU A 275 -4.47 -2.26 -16.65
N ALA A 276 -5.50 -1.71 -17.28
CA ALA A 276 -6.46 -2.50 -18.05
C ALA A 276 -5.84 -3.14 -19.30
N ALA A 277 -4.97 -2.41 -20.01
CA ALA A 277 -4.32 -2.92 -21.21
C ALA A 277 -3.35 -4.07 -20.92
N THR A 278 -2.60 -3.97 -19.82
CA THR A 278 -1.68 -5.04 -19.39
C THR A 278 -2.41 -6.22 -18.78
N ALA A 279 -3.41 -5.99 -17.90
CA ALA A 279 -4.22 -7.06 -17.31
C ALA A 279 -5.01 -7.88 -18.36
N LEU A 280 -5.34 -7.29 -19.52
CA LEU A 280 -5.91 -8.01 -20.65
C LEU A 280 -4.88 -8.72 -21.54
N GLY A 281 -3.62 -8.79 -21.12
CA GLY A 281 -2.54 -9.47 -21.83
C GLY A 281 -2.14 -8.82 -23.15
N ARG A 282 -2.45 -7.52 -23.35
CA ARG A 282 -2.15 -6.78 -24.59
C ARG A 282 -0.78 -6.12 -24.59
N LEU A 283 -0.16 -5.98 -23.44
CA LEU A 283 1.17 -5.39 -23.27
C LEU A 283 1.98 -6.30 -22.33
N ASP A 284 3.10 -6.78 -22.82
CA ASP A 284 4.11 -7.50 -22.04
C ASP A 284 5.40 -6.68 -22.15
N ILE A 285 5.67 -5.87 -21.12
CA ILE A 285 6.80 -4.94 -21.10
C ILE A 285 7.67 -5.33 -19.90
N PRO A 286 8.99 -5.49 -20.06
CA PRO A 286 9.89 -5.74 -18.94
C PRO A 286 9.78 -4.66 -17.85
N ASP A 287 10.04 -5.00 -16.60
CA ASP A 287 9.87 -4.09 -15.44
C ASP A 287 10.80 -2.89 -15.51
N TRP A 288 12.08 -3.11 -15.85
CA TRP A 288 13.11 -2.07 -15.76
C TRP A 288 12.83 -0.81 -16.60
N PRO A 289 12.27 -0.86 -17.85
CA PRO A 289 11.94 0.37 -18.60
C PRO A 289 10.77 1.12 -17.97
N VAL A 290 9.79 0.38 -17.41
CA VAL A 290 8.63 0.96 -16.73
C VAL A 290 9.08 1.71 -15.49
N GLU A 291 9.88 1.09 -14.66
CA GLU A 291 10.42 1.70 -13.43
C GLU A 291 11.36 2.89 -13.75
N ALA A 292 12.18 2.78 -14.78
CA ALA A 292 13.00 3.90 -15.25
C ALA A 292 12.12 5.07 -15.74
N PHE A 293 11.03 4.79 -16.46
CA PHE A 293 10.06 5.81 -16.86
C PHE A 293 9.37 6.48 -15.68
N ILE A 294 9.00 5.71 -14.64
CA ILE A 294 8.43 6.23 -13.39
C ILE A 294 9.42 7.20 -12.73
N ALA A 295 10.67 6.80 -12.54
CA ALA A 295 11.70 7.66 -11.96
C ALA A 295 11.94 8.93 -12.80
N ALA A 296 11.98 8.81 -14.12
CA ALA A 296 12.12 9.95 -15.03
C ALA A 296 10.92 10.90 -14.94
N SER A 297 9.68 10.38 -14.81
CA SER A 297 8.46 11.19 -14.69
C SER A 297 8.47 12.03 -13.41
N ILE A 298 8.93 11.46 -12.30
CA ILE A 298 9.08 12.14 -11.02
C ILE A 298 10.14 13.23 -11.11
N LEU A 299 11.28 12.96 -11.78
CA LEU A 299 12.32 13.95 -12.03
C LEU A 299 11.81 15.14 -12.86
N VAL A 300 11.07 14.88 -13.93
CA VAL A 300 10.41 15.93 -14.75
C VAL A 300 9.43 16.73 -13.91
N GLY A 301 8.64 16.08 -13.04
CA GLY A 301 7.76 16.74 -12.09
C GLY A 301 8.52 17.65 -11.13
N ALA A 302 9.64 17.19 -10.58
CA ALA A 302 10.50 17.97 -9.70
C ALA A 302 11.07 19.22 -10.40
N ILE A 303 11.53 19.09 -11.64
CA ILE A 303 11.97 20.23 -12.45
C ILE A 303 10.79 21.19 -12.72
N HIS A 304 9.61 20.66 -13.04
CA HIS A 304 8.41 21.46 -13.23
C HIS A 304 8.03 22.23 -11.95
N ALA A 305 8.19 21.63 -10.79
CA ALA A 305 7.93 22.32 -9.51
C ALA A 305 8.91 23.49 -9.28
N ILE A 306 10.15 23.40 -9.73
CA ILE A 306 11.14 24.50 -9.70
C ILE A 306 10.76 25.57 -10.72
N ARG A 307 10.53 25.17 -11.96
CA ARG A 307 10.23 26.06 -13.09
C ARG A 307 9.09 25.48 -13.92
N PRO A 308 8.02 26.25 -14.20
CA PRO A 308 6.88 25.72 -14.96
C PRO A 308 7.32 25.36 -16.39
N LEU A 309 7.39 24.04 -16.69
CA LEU A 309 7.78 23.49 -18.01
C LEU A 309 6.60 23.47 -18.98
N PHE A 310 5.42 23.13 -18.47
CA PHE A 310 4.21 22.90 -19.30
C PHE A 310 2.95 23.55 -18.68
N PRO A 311 2.96 24.90 -18.47
CA PRO A 311 1.84 25.59 -17.83
C PRO A 311 0.55 25.40 -18.64
N GLY A 312 -0.54 25.00 -17.95
CA GLY A 312 -1.83 24.72 -18.54
C GLY A 312 -2.00 23.34 -19.19
N LYS A 313 -0.92 22.55 -19.31
CA LYS A 313 -0.94 21.17 -19.84
C LYS A 313 -0.61 20.12 -18.78
N GLU A 314 -0.59 20.50 -17.50
CA GLU A 314 -0.19 19.64 -16.40
C GLU A 314 -1.04 18.36 -16.31
N ALA A 315 -2.34 18.45 -16.57
CA ALA A 315 -3.23 17.30 -16.56
C ALA A 315 -2.90 16.31 -17.71
N LEU A 316 -2.58 16.81 -18.91
CA LEU A 316 -2.17 15.94 -20.02
C LEU A 316 -0.88 15.19 -19.69
N VAL A 317 0.10 15.91 -19.15
CA VAL A 317 1.39 15.31 -18.76
C VAL A 317 1.20 14.30 -17.63
N ALA A 318 0.37 14.62 -16.63
CA ALA A 318 0.01 13.69 -15.56
C ALA A 318 -0.66 12.41 -16.08
N GLY A 319 -1.53 12.52 -17.08
CA GLY A 319 -2.14 11.36 -17.73
C GLY A 319 -1.11 10.46 -18.42
N VAL A 320 -0.14 11.04 -19.12
CA VAL A 320 0.97 10.28 -19.72
C VAL A 320 1.84 9.61 -18.66
N PHE A 321 2.12 10.29 -17.55
CA PHE A 321 2.87 9.71 -16.43
C PHE A 321 2.07 8.59 -15.77
N GLY A 322 0.74 8.76 -15.61
CA GLY A 322 -0.15 7.73 -15.12
C GLY A 322 -0.11 6.44 -15.94
N LEU A 323 0.02 6.54 -17.28
CA LEU A 323 0.19 5.35 -18.13
C LEU A 323 1.42 4.52 -17.71
N GLY A 324 2.58 5.16 -17.47
CA GLY A 324 3.78 4.46 -17.01
C GLY A 324 3.59 3.82 -15.64
N HIS A 325 3.04 4.56 -14.68
CA HIS A 325 2.81 4.05 -13.33
C HIS A 325 1.82 2.87 -13.30
N GLY A 326 0.78 2.90 -14.15
CA GLY A 326 -0.20 1.81 -14.22
C GLY A 326 0.35 0.50 -14.78
N MET A 327 1.41 0.56 -15.60
CA MET A 327 2.04 -0.65 -16.12
C MET A 327 2.78 -1.44 -15.02
N ALA A 328 3.35 -0.79 -14.03
CA ALA A 328 4.12 -1.44 -12.96
C ALA A 328 3.27 -2.36 -12.06
N PHE A 329 2.01 -2.02 -11.84
CA PHE A 329 1.13 -2.79 -10.95
C PHE A 329 0.34 -3.92 -11.66
N SER A 330 0.44 -4.01 -12.97
CA SER A 330 -0.36 -4.94 -13.78
C SER A 330 -0.08 -6.41 -13.51
N PHE A 331 1.14 -6.76 -13.11
CA PHE A 331 1.54 -8.15 -12.81
C PHE A 331 0.73 -8.73 -11.65
N VAL A 332 0.48 -7.95 -10.60
CA VAL A 332 -0.32 -8.38 -9.44
C VAL A 332 -1.74 -8.79 -9.86
N LEU A 333 -2.39 -7.99 -10.73
CA LEU A 333 -3.71 -8.33 -11.21
C LEU A 333 -3.73 -9.53 -12.18
N ALA A 334 -2.68 -9.69 -12.98
CA ALA A 334 -2.57 -10.82 -13.89
C ALA A 334 -2.44 -12.16 -13.15
N GLU A 335 -1.69 -12.19 -12.06
CA GLU A 335 -1.51 -13.37 -11.21
C GLU A 335 -2.79 -13.79 -10.48
N MET A 336 -3.70 -12.88 -10.25
CA MET A 336 -4.99 -13.18 -9.60
C MET A 336 -5.96 -14.01 -10.45
N HIS A 337 -5.69 -14.25 -11.71
CA HIS A 337 -6.50 -15.06 -12.64
C HIS A 337 -8.01 -14.75 -12.60
N LEU A 338 -8.34 -13.46 -12.54
CA LEU A 338 -9.71 -12.97 -12.38
C LEU A 338 -10.54 -13.21 -13.64
N SER A 339 -11.82 -13.58 -13.46
CA SER A 339 -12.79 -13.54 -14.56
C SER A 339 -12.99 -12.10 -15.06
N THR A 340 -13.48 -11.93 -16.29
CA THR A 340 -13.68 -10.59 -16.86
C THR A 340 -14.54 -9.68 -15.98
N GLY A 341 -15.58 -10.21 -15.33
CA GLY A 341 -16.44 -9.45 -14.42
C GLY A 341 -15.71 -9.04 -13.14
N GLN A 342 -14.94 -9.96 -12.56
CA GLN A 342 -14.08 -9.67 -11.40
C GLN A 342 -13.00 -8.67 -11.76
N LEU A 343 -12.35 -8.79 -12.92
CA LEU A 343 -11.33 -7.87 -13.38
C LEU A 343 -11.87 -6.44 -13.52
N VAL A 344 -13.02 -6.25 -14.16
CA VAL A 344 -13.65 -4.92 -14.29
C VAL A 344 -13.98 -4.34 -12.92
N THR A 345 -14.56 -5.15 -12.02
CA THR A 345 -14.90 -4.74 -10.66
C THR A 345 -13.64 -4.40 -9.86
N SER A 346 -12.57 -5.18 -10.02
CA SER A 346 -11.27 -4.94 -9.38
C SER A 346 -10.63 -3.65 -9.85
N LEU A 347 -10.60 -3.41 -11.16
CA LEU A 347 -10.07 -2.17 -11.74
C LEU A 347 -10.82 -0.94 -11.22
N LEU A 348 -12.16 -1.01 -11.16
CA LEU A 348 -12.98 0.09 -10.63
C LEU A 348 -12.70 0.33 -9.14
N GLY A 349 -12.65 -0.75 -8.33
CA GLY A 349 -12.37 -0.65 -6.90
C GLY A 349 -10.98 -0.08 -6.63
N PHE A 350 -9.97 -0.64 -7.28
CA PHE A 350 -8.58 -0.21 -7.14
C PHE A 350 -8.38 1.28 -7.48
N ASN A 351 -8.90 1.72 -8.62
CA ASN A 351 -8.81 3.13 -9.02
C ASN A 351 -9.61 4.06 -8.11
N LEU A 352 -10.75 3.61 -7.57
CA LEU A 352 -11.50 4.36 -6.56
C LEU A 352 -10.66 4.52 -5.28
N GLY A 353 -9.97 3.48 -4.83
CA GLY A 353 -9.06 3.53 -3.69
C GLY A 353 -7.93 4.53 -3.87
N ILE A 354 -7.26 4.50 -5.04
CA ILE A 354 -6.25 5.48 -5.44
C ILE A 354 -6.80 6.92 -5.30
N GLU A 355 -7.94 7.20 -5.94
CA GLU A 355 -8.50 8.55 -5.98
C GLU A 355 -8.91 9.05 -4.59
N LEU A 356 -9.53 8.20 -3.77
CA LEU A 356 -9.94 8.54 -2.40
C LEU A 356 -8.74 8.93 -1.54
N VAL A 357 -7.66 8.18 -1.59
CA VAL A 357 -6.44 8.47 -0.82
C VAL A 357 -5.74 9.71 -1.35
N GLN A 358 -5.62 9.88 -2.66
CA GLN A 358 -5.04 11.09 -3.26
C GLN A 358 -5.83 12.35 -2.86
N LEU A 359 -7.17 12.31 -2.91
CA LEU A 359 -8.02 13.41 -2.47
C LEU A 359 -7.86 13.70 -0.98
N LEU A 360 -7.77 12.67 -0.14
CA LEU A 360 -7.52 12.81 1.28
C LEU A 360 -6.19 13.55 1.53
N LEU A 361 -5.10 13.10 0.89
CA LEU A 361 -3.77 13.71 1.00
C LEU A 361 -3.78 15.17 0.53
N VAL A 362 -4.47 15.45 -0.57
CA VAL A 362 -4.66 16.84 -1.07
C VAL A 362 -5.40 17.69 -0.05
N CYS A 363 -6.51 17.20 0.51
CA CYS A 363 -7.29 17.90 1.51
C CYS A 363 -6.49 18.19 2.80
N LEU A 364 -5.60 17.28 3.19
CA LEU A 364 -4.72 17.47 4.35
C LEU A 364 -3.56 18.43 4.07
N ALA A 365 -2.96 18.37 2.88
CA ALA A 365 -1.79 19.16 2.54
C ALA A 365 -2.13 20.61 2.11
N LEU A 366 -3.22 20.80 1.37
CA LEU A 366 -3.55 22.09 0.74
C LEU A 366 -3.74 23.24 1.73
N PRO A 367 -4.43 23.09 2.88
CA PRO A 367 -4.55 24.17 3.86
C PRO A 367 -3.20 24.67 4.37
N SER A 368 -2.29 23.73 4.68
CA SER A 368 -0.92 24.06 5.13
C SER A 368 -0.14 24.78 4.05
N LEU A 369 -0.21 24.31 2.81
CA LEU A 369 0.47 24.92 1.66
C LEU A 369 -0.06 26.35 1.37
N LEU A 370 -1.38 26.59 1.50
CA LEU A 370 -1.98 27.91 1.34
C LEU A 370 -1.53 28.89 2.42
N VAL A 371 -1.37 28.43 3.66
CA VAL A 371 -0.83 29.26 4.76
C VAL A 371 0.64 29.56 4.51
N LEU A 372 1.46 28.53 4.20
CA LEU A 372 2.89 28.70 3.91
C LEU A 372 3.14 29.59 2.69
N ALA A 373 2.25 29.54 1.69
CA ALA A 373 2.33 30.39 0.52
C ALA A 373 2.19 31.90 0.86
N ARG A 374 1.47 32.23 1.94
CA ARG A 374 1.34 33.63 2.46
C ARG A 374 2.55 34.08 3.27
N LEU A 375 3.33 33.14 3.83
CA LEU A 375 4.42 33.43 4.77
C LEU A 375 5.78 33.65 4.10
N ARG A 376 5.89 33.90 2.81
CA ARG A 376 7.17 34.07 2.07
C ARG A 376 8.16 32.87 2.18
N VAL A 377 7.77 31.80 2.86
CA VAL A 377 8.58 30.56 3.03
C VAL A 377 8.37 29.59 1.86
N GLN A 378 7.29 29.76 1.13
CA GLN A 378 6.89 28.88 0.05
C GLN A 378 7.97 28.65 -1.04
N PRO A 379 8.73 29.67 -1.52
CA PRO A 379 9.77 29.43 -2.53
C PRO A 379 10.87 28.49 -2.04
N THR A 380 11.28 28.66 -0.76
CA THR A 380 12.29 27.81 -0.13
C THR A 380 11.77 26.38 0.05
N LEU A 381 10.55 26.23 0.57
CA LEU A 381 9.92 24.93 0.77
C LEU A 381 9.75 24.18 -0.57
N ARG A 382 9.29 24.88 -1.61
CA ARG A 382 9.14 24.34 -2.94
C ARG A 382 10.46 23.90 -3.54
N LEU A 383 11.49 24.71 -3.41
CA LEU A 383 12.84 24.36 -3.91
C LEU A 383 13.41 23.17 -3.13
N ALA A 384 13.32 23.18 -1.80
CA ALA A 384 13.80 22.07 -0.97
C ALA A 384 13.06 20.75 -1.27
N GLY A 385 11.72 20.79 -1.35
CA GLY A 385 10.92 19.62 -1.72
C GLY A 385 11.24 19.11 -3.12
N ALA A 386 11.36 20.00 -4.10
CA ALA A 386 11.72 19.63 -5.46
C ALA A 386 13.14 19.04 -5.56
N LEU A 387 14.11 19.58 -4.84
CA LEU A 387 15.49 19.03 -4.81
C LEU A 387 15.52 17.66 -4.13
N LEU A 388 14.80 17.49 -3.02
CA LEU A 388 14.68 16.20 -2.33
C LEU A 388 14.09 15.14 -3.28
N THR A 389 12.99 15.46 -3.94
CA THR A 389 12.33 14.55 -4.89
C THR A 389 13.22 14.28 -6.10
N ALA A 390 13.91 15.28 -6.64
CA ALA A 390 14.85 15.09 -7.75
C ALA A 390 16.01 14.15 -7.35
N THR A 391 16.53 14.28 -6.13
CA THR A 391 17.58 13.41 -5.61
C THR A 391 17.11 11.96 -5.52
N ALA A 392 15.91 11.72 -4.97
CA ALA A 392 15.32 10.39 -4.93
C ALA A 392 15.10 9.81 -6.33
N ALA A 393 14.52 10.59 -7.24
CA ALA A 393 14.27 10.17 -8.62
C ALA A 393 15.55 9.83 -9.39
N ILE A 394 16.64 10.62 -9.22
CA ILE A 394 17.95 10.32 -9.81
C ILE A 394 18.52 9.04 -9.20
N GLY A 395 18.38 8.84 -7.88
CA GLY A 395 18.79 7.61 -7.20
C GLY A 395 18.10 6.39 -7.79
N TRP A 396 16.78 6.42 -7.91
CA TRP A 396 16.00 5.33 -8.51
C TRP A 396 16.37 5.10 -9.98
N LEU A 397 16.47 6.17 -10.78
CA LEU A 397 16.85 6.04 -12.18
C LEU A 397 18.24 5.38 -12.34
N ALA A 398 19.21 5.78 -11.52
CA ALA A 398 20.55 5.17 -11.53
C ALA A 398 20.49 3.68 -11.12
N ASP A 399 19.71 3.35 -10.08
CA ASP A 399 19.52 1.98 -9.62
C ASP A 399 18.93 1.08 -10.71
N ARG A 400 17.88 1.55 -11.41
CA ARG A 400 17.24 0.84 -12.53
C ARG A 400 18.14 0.73 -13.78
N LEU A 401 19.17 1.56 -13.88
CA LEU A 401 20.22 1.47 -14.91
C LEU A 401 21.41 0.61 -14.48
N GLY A 402 21.31 -0.14 -13.39
CA GLY A 402 22.32 -1.05 -12.90
C GLY A 402 23.40 -0.40 -12.02
N LEU A 403 23.14 0.79 -11.47
CA LEU A 403 24.01 1.51 -10.55
C LEU A 403 23.40 1.58 -9.14
N PRO A 404 23.42 0.49 -8.35
CA PRO A 404 22.81 0.46 -7.03
C PRO A 404 23.44 1.49 -6.10
N ASN A 405 22.59 2.23 -5.36
CA ASN A 405 23.05 3.33 -4.55
C ASN A 405 22.21 3.48 -3.24
N PRO A 406 22.79 4.13 -2.21
CA PRO A 406 22.09 4.28 -0.93
C PRO A 406 20.88 5.22 -0.99
N VAL A 407 20.79 6.10 -1.99
CA VAL A 407 19.70 7.05 -2.13
C VAL A 407 18.41 6.34 -2.51
N ALA A 408 18.47 5.39 -3.47
CA ALA A 408 17.34 4.57 -3.86
C ALA A 408 16.79 3.81 -2.63
N ARG A 409 17.66 3.10 -1.90
CA ARG A 409 17.27 2.35 -0.69
C ARG A 409 16.65 3.24 0.40
N ALA A 410 17.20 4.44 0.61
CA ALA A 410 16.64 5.40 1.57
C ALA A 410 15.27 5.93 1.14
N ALA A 411 15.07 6.16 -0.17
CA ALA A 411 13.80 6.59 -0.71
C ALA A 411 12.73 5.49 -0.58
N ASP A 412 13.08 4.22 -0.87
CA ASP A 412 12.18 3.09 -0.72
C ASP A 412 11.76 2.89 0.75
N SER A 413 12.71 3.04 1.70
CA SER A 413 12.41 2.93 3.13
C SER A 413 11.49 4.03 3.67
N ALA A 414 11.38 5.18 2.98
CA ALA A 414 10.49 6.26 3.40
C ALA A 414 9.01 5.86 3.35
N GLY A 415 8.63 4.94 2.44
CA GLY A 415 7.27 4.39 2.36
C GLY A 415 6.82 3.69 3.64
N SER A 416 7.74 3.07 4.39
CA SER A 416 7.42 2.42 5.66
C SER A 416 7.01 3.39 6.79
N HIS A 417 7.20 4.71 6.60
CA HIS A 417 6.88 5.75 7.57
C HIS A 417 5.59 6.52 7.25
N THR A 418 4.75 6.00 6.38
CA THR A 418 3.53 6.68 5.88
C THR A 418 2.60 7.11 6.99
N THR A 419 2.41 6.29 8.03
CA THR A 419 1.57 6.64 9.19
C THR A 419 2.07 7.92 9.90
N ALA A 420 3.39 8.05 10.08
CA ALA A 420 3.99 9.25 10.68
C ALA A 420 3.83 10.47 9.76
N ILE A 421 3.97 10.30 8.45
CA ILE A 421 3.76 11.35 7.45
C ILE A 421 2.30 11.84 7.48
N LEU A 422 1.33 10.92 7.51
CA LEU A 422 -0.09 11.26 7.61
C LEU A 422 -0.43 11.98 8.91
N ALA A 423 0.13 11.54 10.04
CA ALA A 423 -0.05 12.19 11.33
C ALA A 423 0.52 13.64 11.29
N ALA A 424 1.72 13.83 10.77
CA ALA A 424 2.33 15.15 10.61
C ALA A 424 1.53 16.06 9.68
N LEU A 425 1.04 15.54 8.54
CA LEU A 425 0.16 16.31 7.63
C LEU A 425 -1.15 16.71 8.31
N THR A 426 -1.75 15.81 9.07
CA THR A 426 -3.00 16.08 9.80
C THR A 426 -2.79 17.17 10.85
N VAL A 427 -1.75 17.08 11.67
CA VAL A 427 -1.43 18.08 12.69
C VAL A 427 -1.14 19.44 12.05
N THR A 428 -0.36 19.49 10.98
CA THR A 428 -0.06 20.73 10.27
C THR A 428 -1.29 21.33 9.60
N ALA A 429 -2.19 20.52 9.03
CA ALA A 429 -3.46 20.96 8.46
C ALA A 429 -4.39 21.58 9.52
N LEU A 430 -4.50 20.91 10.68
CA LEU A 430 -5.29 21.43 11.80
C LEU A 430 -4.73 22.76 12.34
N ALA A 431 -3.41 22.82 12.53
CA ALA A 431 -2.73 24.05 12.96
C ALA A 431 -2.91 25.20 11.95
N ALA A 432 -2.75 24.93 10.65
CA ALA A 432 -2.96 25.89 9.58
C ALA A 432 -4.42 26.39 9.52
N THR A 433 -5.38 25.47 9.70
CA THR A 433 -6.81 25.80 9.72
C THR A 433 -7.15 26.66 10.95
N ALA A 434 -6.67 26.26 12.14
CA ALA A 434 -6.85 27.04 13.37
C ALA A 434 -6.26 28.45 13.23
N TRP A 435 -5.06 28.57 12.68
CA TRP A 435 -4.40 29.85 12.41
C TRP A 435 -5.25 30.75 11.49
N THR A 436 -5.78 30.21 10.40
CA THR A 436 -6.62 30.98 9.47
C THR A 436 -7.93 31.46 10.10
N LEU A 437 -8.52 30.63 10.97
CA LEU A 437 -9.76 30.98 11.68
C LEU A 437 -9.54 32.06 12.74
N THR A 438 -8.44 32.00 13.49
CA THR A 438 -8.10 32.99 14.53
C THR A 438 -7.76 34.32 13.89
N THR A 439 -6.95 34.35 12.83
CA THR A 439 -6.59 35.59 12.14
C THR A 439 -7.80 36.26 11.46
N ARG A 440 -8.76 35.52 10.95
CA ARG A 440 -10.02 36.09 10.42
C ARG A 440 -10.92 36.68 11.50
N ARG A 441 -10.91 36.13 12.71
CA ARG A 441 -11.69 36.70 13.85
C ARG A 441 -11.13 38.02 14.31
N HIS A 442 -9.81 38.22 14.30
CA HIS A 442 -9.15 39.48 14.67
C HIS A 442 -9.22 40.55 13.57
N ALA A 443 -9.49 40.17 12.32
CA ALA A 443 -9.62 41.10 11.19
C ALA A 443 -11.06 41.60 10.94
N ARG A 444 -12.04 41.26 11.80
CA ARG A 444 -13.35 41.86 11.72
C ARG A 444 -13.20 43.32 12.23
N PRO A 445 -13.53 44.35 11.41
CA PRO A 445 -13.55 45.71 11.87
C PRO A 445 -14.53 45.82 13.05
N GLY A 446 -14.09 46.44 14.13
CA GLY A 446 -14.99 46.84 15.18
C GLY A 446 -16.16 47.67 14.62
N PRO A 447 -17.28 47.78 15.34
CA PRO A 447 -18.41 48.58 14.88
C PRO A 447 -17.88 49.96 14.45
N VAL A 448 -18.16 50.35 13.21
CA VAL A 448 -17.85 51.68 12.73
C VAL A 448 -18.70 52.63 13.59
N GLU A 449 -18.06 53.35 14.50
CA GLU A 449 -18.70 54.41 15.23
C GLU A 449 -19.22 55.44 14.22
N PRO A 450 -20.53 55.76 14.20
CA PRO A 450 -21.06 56.72 13.24
C PRO A 450 -20.35 58.04 13.45
N PRO A 451 -19.98 58.77 12.38
CA PRO A 451 -19.29 60.04 12.53
C PRO A 451 -20.12 60.99 13.39
N ALA A 452 -19.50 61.48 14.45
CA ALA A 452 -20.12 62.46 15.35
C ALA A 452 -20.71 63.67 14.54
N THR A 453 -22.04 63.75 14.55
CA THR A 453 -22.75 64.86 13.97
C THR A 453 -22.31 66.15 14.71
N LYS A 454 -21.49 66.96 14.05
CA LYS A 454 -21.23 68.33 14.51
C LYS A 454 -22.55 69.06 14.57
N ARG A 455 -22.97 69.46 15.78
CA ARG A 455 -24.04 70.45 16.02
C ARG A 455 -23.68 71.75 15.29
N PRO A 456 -24.62 72.38 14.55
CA PRO A 456 -24.37 73.68 13.96
C PRO A 456 -24.38 74.73 15.08
N GLU A 457 -23.28 75.45 15.23
CA GLU A 457 -23.22 76.71 16.00
C GLU A 457 -24.12 77.72 15.34
N ARG A 458 -25.03 78.30 16.19
CA ARG A 458 -25.84 79.45 15.87
C ARG A 458 -24.93 80.67 15.93
N GLU A 459 -24.65 81.24 14.80
CA GLU A 459 -24.24 82.67 14.79
C GLU A 459 -25.14 83.45 13.86
N GLY A 460 -25.58 84.61 14.42
CA GLY A 460 -26.67 85.42 13.92
C GLY A 460 -26.25 86.48 12.93
N ARG A 461 -27.30 86.91 12.20
CA ARG A 461 -27.61 88.25 11.63
C ARG A 461 -26.52 88.99 10.87
N HIS A 462 -26.76 89.25 9.61
CA HIS A 462 -27.20 90.53 8.99
C HIS A 462 -27.19 90.37 7.46
N ALA A 463 -28.35 90.53 6.90
CA ALA A 463 -28.90 91.60 6.12
C ALA A 463 -28.23 91.87 4.75
N ALA A 464 -29.11 91.86 3.80
CA ALA A 464 -29.36 92.68 2.63
C ALA A 464 -29.02 92.14 1.27
N THR A 465 -30.12 91.83 0.54
CA THR A 465 -30.56 92.48 -0.69
C THR A 465 -29.65 92.31 -1.93
N THR A 466 -30.11 91.59 -2.92
CA THR A 466 -30.71 92.16 -4.12
C THR A 466 -31.14 91.03 -5.06
N CYS A 467 -32.32 91.18 -5.61
CA CYS A 467 -32.92 90.44 -6.76
C CYS A 467 -32.13 90.68 -8.02
N GLU A 468 -32.11 89.76 -8.93
CA GLU A 468 -32.97 89.76 -10.11
C GLU A 468 -32.64 88.60 -11.07
N PRO A 469 -33.58 88.29 -11.94
CA PRO A 469 -33.67 86.94 -12.63
C PRO A 469 -33.37 87.09 -14.10
N TYR A 470 -33.55 86.02 -14.78
CA TYR A 470 -33.68 85.82 -16.23
C TYR A 470 -32.72 84.79 -16.77
N ASP A 471 -33.01 83.90 -17.63
CA ASP A 471 -34.20 83.56 -18.46
C ASP A 471 -33.98 82.12 -19.06
N ARG A 472 -35.05 81.53 -19.40
CA ARG A 472 -35.33 80.47 -20.33
C ARG A 472 -34.37 80.35 -21.51
N ASP A 473 -34.07 79.19 -21.94
CA ASP A 473 -34.69 78.55 -23.17
C ASP A 473 -34.04 77.23 -23.50
N GLN A 474 -34.90 76.35 -23.72
CA GLN A 474 -34.74 75.04 -24.50
C GLN A 474 -34.42 75.35 -25.98
N PRO A 475 -34.11 74.43 -26.89
CA PRO A 475 -34.79 73.13 -26.98
C PRO A 475 -33.94 71.91 -27.44
N ALA A 476 -34.61 70.85 -27.39
CA ALA A 476 -34.48 69.56 -28.01
C ALA A 476 -33.94 69.55 -29.45
N ASP A 477 -33.32 68.42 -29.85
CA ASP A 477 -33.77 67.60 -30.98
C ASP A 477 -32.93 66.33 -31.14
N THR A 478 -33.65 65.24 -31.17
CA THR A 478 -33.75 64.17 -32.18
C THR A 478 -32.47 63.41 -32.58
N ALA A 479 -32.45 62.16 -32.27
CA ALA A 479 -32.93 61.01 -33.09
C ALA A 479 -31.90 60.36 -34.00
N ASP A 480 -32.00 59.07 -33.94
CA ASP A 480 -31.80 58.02 -34.96
C ASP A 480 -30.39 57.47 -35.19
N SER A 481 -30.31 56.22 -34.98
CA SER A 481 -30.68 55.06 -35.74
C SER A 481 -29.44 54.22 -36.22
N VAL A 482 -29.56 52.95 -35.98
CA VAL A 482 -29.36 51.80 -36.88
C VAL A 482 -27.94 51.19 -37.06
N ALA A 483 -27.83 49.96 -36.52
CA ALA A 483 -27.42 48.71 -37.13
C ALA A 483 -26.05 48.60 -37.84
N THR A 484 -25.25 47.73 -37.41
CA THR A 484 -25.00 46.37 -37.92
C THR A 484 -24.20 45.56 -36.91
#